data_a164cb5beea24edb4428377e2876c646
#
_entry.id   a164cb5beea24edb4428377e2876c646
#
_cell.length_a   1.000
_cell.length_b   1.000
_cell.length_c   1.000
_cell.angle_alpha   90.00
_cell.angle_beta   90.00
_cell.angle_gamma   90.00
#
_symmetry.space_group_name_H-M   'P 1'
#
loop_
_entity.id
_entity.type
_entity.pdbx_description
1 polymer ?
#
loop_
_entity_poly.entity_id
_entity_poly.type
_entity_poly.pdbx_seq_one_letter_code
_entity_poly.pdbx_strand_id
1 'polypeptide(L)'
;MTLLTRLGVLEIAFSTVLLPLFLFEGVERRFPGVLKDRRQLLSAHLDYFFMGILLILSGTVLQPIPNWIAWPLIIGSLCNPTVFLINSFAPDMPKNPIYRVLIFLSCATTAWAWAAIGIRAVM
;
A
#
# COMPACT_ATOMS: atom_id res chain seq x y z
N MET A 1 -4.58 -15.30 -14.29
CA MET A 1 -3.89 -14.30 -13.45
C MET A 1 -3.64 -14.87 -12.07
N THR A 2 -2.45 -14.66 -11.54
CA THR A 2 -2.14 -15.03 -10.17
C THR A 2 -2.84 -14.11 -9.17
N LEU A 3 -2.92 -14.52 -7.91
CA LEU A 3 -3.48 -13.68 -6.84
C LEU A 3 -2.70 -12.36 -6.70
N LEU A 4 -1.37 -12.41 -6.82
CA LEU A 4 -0.52 -11.21 -6.77
C LEU A 4 -0.91 -10.21 -7.85
N THR A 5 -1.09 -10.68 -9.08
CA THR A 5 -1.49 -9.83 -10.20
C THR A 5 -2.87 -9.23 -9.98
N ARG A 6 -3.82 -10.03 -9.51
CA ARG A 6 -5.19 -9.55 -9.24
C ARG A 6 -5.22 -8.47 -8.16
N LEU A 7 -4.49 -8.70 -7.07
CA LEU A 7 -4.41 -7.71 -6.00
C LEU A 7 -3.69 -6.44 -6.45
N GLY A 8 -2.65 -6.56 -7.27
CA GLY A 8 -1.97 -5.41 -7.83
C GLY A 8 -2.89 -4.56 -8.71
N VAL A 9 -3.70 -5.20 -9.57
CA VAL A 9 -4.68 -4.50 -10.39
C VAL A 9 -5.73 -3.80 -9.51
N LEU A 10 -6.18 -4.46 -8.45
CA LEU A 10 -7.13 -3.87 -7.51
C LEU A 10 -6.55 -2.66 -6.79
N GLU A 11 -5.29 -2.73 -6.39
CA GLU A 11 -4.62 -1.58 -5.76
C GLU A 11 -4.51 -0.39 -6.72
N ILE A 12 -4.14 -0.64 -7.97
CA ILE A 12 -4.08 0.42 -8.99
C ILE A 12 -5.46 1.00 -9.23
N ALA A 13 -6.48 0.17 -9.35
CA ALA A 13 -7.86 0.63 -9.55
C ALA A 13 -8.33 1.47 -8.36
N PHE A 14 -8.09 1.03 -7.14
CA PHE A 14 -8.41 1.78 -5.94
C PHE A 14 -7.71 3.14 -5.93
N SER A 15 -6.41 3.14 -6.24
CA SER A 15 -5.60 4.35 -6.28
C SER A 15 -6.10 5.34 -7.34
N THR A 16 -6.38 4.86 -8.55
CA THR A 16 -6.71 5.74 -9.67
C THR A 16 -8.18 6.18 -9.72
N VAL A 17 -9.08 5.39 -9.12
CA VAL A 17 -10.52 5.68 -9.17
C VAL A 17 -11.01 6.35 -7.89
N LEU A 18 -10.68 5.79 -6.73
CA LEU A 18 -11.27 6.24 -5.47
C LEU A 18 -10.49 7.37 -4.80
N LEU A 19 -9.16 7.27 -4.73
CA LEU A 19 -8.38 8.27 -4.00
C LEU A 19 -8.41 9.65 -4.63
N PRO A 20 -8.37 9.84 -5.97
CA PRO A 20 -8.48 11.17 -6.56
C PRO A 20 -9.79 11.88 -6.23
N LEU A 21 -10.88 11.15 -5.96
CA LEU A 21 -12.15 11.75 -5.56
C LEU A 21 -12.00 12.56 -4.27
N PHE A 22 -11.14 12.13 -3.35
CA PHE A 22 -10.89 12.84 -2.11
C PHE A 22 -9.90 14.00 -2.28
N LEU A 23 -9.08 13.95 -3.33
CA LEU A 23 -8.11 15.00 -3.62
C LEU A 23 -8.75 16.20 -4.31
N PHE A 24 -9.87 16.00 -5.02
CA PHE A 24 -10.60 17.08 -5.67
C PHE A 24 -11.45 17.86 -4.67
N GLU A 25 -11.61 19.15 -4.94
CA GLU A 25 -12.33 20.07 -4.06
C GLU A 25 -13.80 19.68 -3.79
N GLY A 26 -14.42 18.89 -4.67
CA GLY A 26 -15.83 18.51 -4.55
C GLY A 26 -16.16 17.76 -3.27
N VAL A 27 -15.27 16.87 -2.82
CA VAL A 27 -15.49 16.13 -1.56
C VAL A 27 -15.32 17.04 -0.36
N GLU A 28 -14.34 17.92 -0.39
CA GLU A 28 -14.05 18.85 0.71
C GLU A 28 -15.18 19.88 0.89
N ARG A 29 -15.82 20.29 -0.22
CA ARG A 29 -16.98 21.16 -0.17
C ARG A 29 -18.19 20.46 0.45
N ARG A 30 -18.40 19.18 0.12
CA ARG A 30 -19.54 18.40 0.58
C ARG A 30 -19.36 17.89 2.02
N PHE A 31 -18.12 17.55 2.39
CA PHE A 31 -17.79 17.01 3.71
C PHE A 31 -16.55 17.74 4.25
N PRO A 32 -16.70 19.02 4.66
CA PRO A 32 -15.55 19.78 5.16
C PRO A 32 -14.98 19.17 6.43
N GLY A 33 -13.65 19.09 6.51
CA GLY A 33 -12.95 18.59 7.68
C GLY A 33 -12.78 17.09 7.76
N VAL A 34 -13.29 16.32 6.79
CA VAL A 34 -13.09 14.86 6.75
C VAL A 34 -11.64 14.55 6.40
N LEU A 35 -11.10 15.19 5.37
CA LEU A 35 -9.71 15.05 4.98
C LEU A 35 -8.87 16.07 5.74
N LYS A 36 -8.01 15.60 6.64
CA LYS A 36 -7.21 16.46 7.52
C LYS A 36 -5.79 16.68 7.02
N ASP A 37 -5.25 15.74 6.25
CA ASP A 37 -3.90 15.85 5.71
C ASP A 37 -3.88 15.40 4.26
N ARG A 38 -3.94 16.37 3.37
CA ARG A 38 -3.98 16.15 1.92
C ARG A 38 -2.67 15.53 1.40
N ARG A 39 -1.55 15.91 2.03
CA ARG A 39 -0.23 15.39 1.65
C ARG A 39 -0.11 13.89 1.91
N GLN A 40 -0.65 13.43 3.03
CA GLN A 40 -0.69 12.01 3.36
C GLN A 40 -1.59 11.23 2.41
N LEU A 41 -2.70 11.83 1.98
CA LEU A 41 -3.58 11.19 1.00
C LEU A 41 -2.89 11.06 -0.36
N LEU A 42 -2.15 12.07 -0.78
CA LEU A 42 -1.36 12.02 -2.02
C LEU A 42 -0.30 10.93 -1.93
N SER A 43 0.38 10.81 -0.78
CA SER A 43 1.35 9.74 -0.53
C SER A 43 0.70 8.37 -0.60
N ALA A 44 -0.51 8.20 -0.05
CA ALA A 44 -1.27 6.97 -0.14
C ALA A 44 -1.60 6.63 -1.59
N HIS A 45 -2.06 7.61 -2.37
CA HIS A 45 -2.38 7.43 -3.79
C HIS A 45 -1.18 6.89 -4.56
N LEU A 46 -0.02 7.54 -4.40
CA LEU A 46 1.20 7.14 -5.09
C LEU A 46 1.68 5.76 -4.62
N ASP A 47 1.61 5.50 -3.33
CA ASP A 47 2.11 4.24 -2.76
C ASP A 47 1.24 3.05 -3.17
N TYR A 48 -0.09 3.19 -3.17
CA TYR A 48 -0.98 2.16 -3.71
C TYR A 48 -0.68 1.86 -5.18
N PHE A 49 -0.44 2.90 -5.96
CA PHE A 49 -0.11 2.76 -7.38
C PHE A 49 1.20 1.98 -7.57
N PHE A 50 2.26 2.39 -6.86
CA PHE A 50 3.56 1.71 -6.95
C PHE A 50 3.50 0.28 -6.42
N MET A 51 2.85 0.06 -5.29
CA MET A 51 2.72 -1.29 -4.73
C MET A 51 1.90 -2.20 -5.63
N GLY A 52 0.87 -1.64 -6.28
CA GLY A 52 0.09 -2.38 -7.28
C GLY A 52 0.95 -2.83 -8.46
N ILE A 53 1.78 -1.95 -8.99
CA ILE A 53 2.71 -2.29 -10.07
C ILE A 53 3.68 -3.38 -9.62
N LEU A 54 4.24 -3.26 -8.41
CA LEU A 54 5.18 -4.24 -7.88
C LEU A 54 4.52 -5.61 -7.68
N LEU A 55 3.26 -5.65 -7.25
CA LEU A 55 2.52 -6.91 -7.13
C LEU A 55 2.26 -7.54 -8.48
N ILE A 56 1.92 -6.76 -9.49
CA ILE A 56 1.74 -7.27 -10.86
C ILE A 56 3.05 -7.84 -11.37
N LEU A 57 4.16 -7.12 -11.18
CA LEU A 57 5.48 -7.58 -11.57
C LEU A 57 5.83 -8.91 -10.89
N SER A 58 5.57 -9.00 -9.59
CA SER A 58 5.81 -10.23 -8.82
C SER A 58 4.95 -11.39 -9.31
N GLY A 59 3.70 -11.11 -9.70
CA GLY A 59 2.77 -12.12 -10.17
C GLY A 59 2.98 -12.58 -11.61
N THR A 60 3.81 -11.87 -12.38
CA THR A 60 4.04 -12.17 -13.80
C THR A 60 5.50 -12.52 -14.09
N VAL A 61 6.41 -11.57 -13.84
CA VAL A 61 7.83 -11.71 -14.25
C VAL A 61 8.63 -12.52 -13.24
N LEU A 62 8.33 -12.38 -11.94
CA LEU A 62 9.13 -12.98 -10.87
C LEU A 62 8.64 -14.36 -10.43
N GLN A 63 7.68 -14.93 -11.14
CA GLN A 63 7.21 -16.29 -10.84
C GLN A 63 8.28 -17.34 -11.16
N PRO A 64 8.33 -18.46 -10.42
CA PRO A 64 7.45 -18.83 -9.32
C PRO A 64 7.86 -18.19 -8.00
N ILE A 65 6.90 -17.70 -7.24
CA ILE A 65 7.11 -17.17 -5.89
C ILE A 65 6.41 -18.10 -4.89
N PRO A 66 7.14 -18.67 -3.91
CA PRO A 66 6.51 -19.53 -2.92
C PRO A 66 5.59 -18.75 -1.99
N ASN A 67 4.61 -19.44 -1.42
CA ASN A 67 3.59 -18.81 -0.58
C ASN A 67 4.17 -18.11 0.65
N TRP A 68 5.28 -18.60 1.21
CA TRP A 68 5.90 -17.98 2.37
C TRP A 68 6.55 -16.62 2.07
N ILE A 69 6.75 -16.30 0.78
CA ILE A 69 7.17 -14.97 0.32
C ILE A 69 5.95 -14.17 -0.16
N ALA A 70 5.03 -14.81 -0.86
CA ALA A 70 3.87 -14.16 -1.45
C ALA A 70 2.97 -13.51 -0.39
N TRP A 71 2.67 -14.20 0.70
CA TRP A 71 1.79 -13.67 1.73
C TRP A 71 2.36 -12.45 2.46
N PRO A 72 3.63 -12.45 2.92
CA PRO A 72 4.22 -11.24 3.48
C PRO A 72 4.25 -10.08 2.47
N LEU A 73 4.51 -10.36 1.21
CA LEU A 73 4.52 -9.35 0.16
C LEU A 73 3.14 -8.70 -0.01
N ILE A 74 2.09 -9.52 -0.05
CA ILE A 74 0.71 -9.05 -0.16
C ILE A 74 0.34 -8.19 1.06
N ILE A 75 0.61 -8.70 2.26
CA ILE A 75 0.27 -8.01 3.50
C ILE A 75 0.98 -6.65 3.57
N GLY A 76 2.28 -6.61 3.31
CA GLY A 76 3.04 -5.38 3.34
C GLY A 76 2.60 -4.39 2.27
N SER A 77 2.34 -4.87 1.05
CA SER A 77 1.92 -4.02 -0.06
C SER A 77 0.54 -3.40 0.15
N LEU A 78 -0.34 -4.04 0.91
CA LEU A 78 -1.63 -3.48 1.26
C LEU A 78 -1.56 -2.58 2.49
N CYS A 79 -0.78 -2.97 3.50
CA CYS A 79 -0.70 -2.25 4.77
C CYS A 79 0.10 -0.94 4.67
N ASN A 80 1.21 -0.92 3.94
CA ASN A 80 2.06 0.26 3.86
C ASN A 80 1.33 1.49 3.32
N PRO A 81 0.65 1.43 2.16
CA PRO A 81 -0.10 2.59 1.69
C PRO A 81 -1.31 2.91 2.56
N THR A 82 -1.90 1.91 3.21
CA THR A 82 -3.04 2.10 4.11
C THR A 82 -2.65 2.97 5.31
N VAL A 83 -1.41 2.91 5.78
CA VAL A 83 -0.90 3.79 6.84
C VAL A 83 -1.03 5.27 6.42
N PHE A 84 -0.62 5.61 5.21
CA PHE A 84 -0.76 6.98 4.71
C PHE A 84 -2.23 7.38 4.58
N LEU A 85 -3.08 6.45 4.14
CA LEU A 85 -4.51 6.69 4.03
C LEU A 85 -5.14 6.99 5.40
N ILE A 86 -4.82 6.19 6.41
CA ILE A 86 -5.29 6.41 7.78
C ILE A 86 -4.80 7.75 8.30
N ASN A 87 -3.52 8.07 8.09
CA ASN A 87 -2.92 9.33 8.55
C ASN A 87 -3.59 10.55 7.90
N SER A 88 -4.09 10.42 6.67
CA SER A 88 -4.74 11.53 5.98
C SER A 88 -6.07 11.93 6.64
N PHE A 89 -6.77 10.98 7.26
CA PHE A 89 -8.03 11.21 7.95
C PHE A 89 -7.87 11.32 9.46
N ALA A 90 -6.81 10.73 10.03
CA ALA A 90 -6.54 10.70 11.46
C ALA A 90 -5.05 10.97 11.72
N PRO A 91 -4.60 12.24 11.60
CA PRO A 91 -3.17 12.58 11.71
C PRO A 91 -2.58 12.34 13.09
N ASP A 92 -3.39 12.15 14.12
CA ASP A 92 -2.94 11.86 15.48
C ASP A 92 -2.66 10.37 15.73
N MET A 93 -3.03 9.49 14.82
CA MET A 93 -2.79 8.04 14.96
C MET A 93 -1.32 7.68 15.16
N PRO A 94 -0.33 8.32 14.48
CA PRO A 94 1.08 7.99 14.69
C PRO A 94 1.60 8.29 16.11
N LYS A 95 0.87 9.00 16.94
CA LYS A 95 1.22 9.24 18.34
C LYS A 95 0.96 8.00 19.20
N ASN A 96 0.10 7.08 18.75
CA ASN A 96 -0.19 5.84 19.47
C ASN A 96 0.98 4.85 19.31
N PRO A 97 1.58 4.36 20.42
CA PRO A 97 2.72 3.44 20.33
C PRO A 97 2.36 2.10 19.69
N ILE A 98 1.13 1.60 19.85
CA ILE A 98 0.67 0.37 19.21
C ILE A 98 0.64 0.56 17.69
N TYR A 99 0.14 1.71 17.24
CA TYR A 99 0.09 2.04 15.81
C TYR A 99 1.49 2.12 15.19
N ARG A 100 2.46 2.69 15.92
CA ARG A 100 3.86 2.74 15.49
C ARG A 100 4.45 1.34 15.32
N VAL A 101 4.14 0.43 16.24
CA VAL A 101 4.59 -0.96 16.15
C VAL A 101 4.01 -1.62 14.90
N LEU A 102 2.73 -1.39 14.62
CA LEU A 102 2.09 -1.94 13.42
C LEU A 102 2.72 -1.39 12.14
N ILE A 103 3.06 -0.11 12.09
CA ILE A 103 3.77 0.50 10.97
C ILE A 103 5.13 -0.18 10.77
N PHE A 104 5.90 -0.33 11.84
CA PHE A 104 7.20 -0.98 11.78
C PHE A 104 7.10 -2.41 11.28
N LEU A 105 6.14 -3.18 11.79
CA LEU A 105 5.93 -4.57 11.35
C LEU A 105 5.55 -4.65 9.88
N SER A 106 4.72 -3.74 9.41
CA SER A 106 4.33 -3.67 8.00
C SER A 106 5.54 -3.40 7.10
N CYS A 107 6.36 -2.42 7.44
CA CYS A 107 7.57 -2.10 6.69
C CYS A 107 8.57 -3.26 6.72
N ALA A 108 8.76 -3.87 7.89
CA ALA A 108 9.67 -5.01 8.04
C ALA A 108 9.21 -6.21 7.22
N THR A 109 7.90 -6.48 7.18
CA THR A 109 7.31 -7.58 6.40
C THR A 109 7.56 -7.38 4.91
N THR A 110 7.34 -6.17 4.40
CA THR A 110 7.60 -5.83 3.00
C THR A 110 9.07 -5.94 2.66
N ALA A 111 9.94 -5.41 3.52
CA ALA A 111 11.39 -5.46 3.31
C ALA A 111 11.89 -6.90 3.29
N TRP A 112 11.40 -7.74 4.20
CA TRP A 112 11.75 -9.16 4.23
C TRP A 112 11.34 -9.87 2.95
N ALA A 113 10.11 -9.63 2.47
CA ALA A 113 9.62 -10.25 1.25
C ALA A 113 10.47 -9.86 0.03
N TRP A 114 10.78 -8.59 -0.13
CA TRP A 114 11.62 -8.12 -1.24
C TRP A 114 13.06 -8.59 -1.13
N ALA A 115 13.62 -8.66 0.09
CA ALA A 115 14.93 -9.23 0.30
C ALA A 115 14.98 -10.71 -0.11
N ALA A 116 13.96 -11.48 0.26
CA ALA A 116 13.86 -12.88 -0.14
C ALA A 116 13.73 -13.05 -1.67
N ILE A 117 12.95 -12.20 -2.32
CA ILE A 117 12.82 -12.20 -3.78
C ILE A 117 14.17 -11.87 -4.43
N GLY A 118 14.86 -10.85 -3.92
CA GLY A 118 16.18 -10.45 -4.43
C GLY A 118 17.20 -11.54 -4.32
N ILE A 119 17.27 -12.22 -3.18
CA ILE A 119 18.20 -13.34 -2.98
C ILE A 119 17.89 -14.47 -3.95
N ARG A 120 16.61 -14.82 -4.12
CA ARG A 120 16.20 -15.86 -5.06
C ARG A 120 16.53 -15.51 -6.51
N ALA A 121 16.43 -14.24 -6.87
CA ALA A 121 16.68 -13.78 -8.24
C ALA A 121 18.16 -13.89 -8.65
N VAL A 122 19.10 -13.79 -7.68
CA VAL A 122 20.52 -13.85 -7.97
C VAL A 122 21.12 -15.24 -7.73
N MET A 123 20.38 -16.15 -7.17
CA MET A 123 20.75 -17.56 -7.05
C MET A 123 20.25 -18.35 -8.26
#